data_578f9acd87303f7aaade1e98cbde7316
#
_entry.id   578f9acd87303f7aaade1e98cbde7316
#
_cell.length_a   1.000
_cell.length_b   1.000
_cell.length_c   1.000
_cell.angle_alpha   90.00
_cell.angle_beta   90.00
_cell.angle_gamma   90.00
#
_symmetry.space_group_name_H-M   'P 1'
#
loop_
_entity.id
_entity.type
_entity.pdbx_description
1 polymer ?
#
loop_
_entity_poly.entity_id
_entity_poly.type
_entity_poly.pdbx_seq_one_letter_code
_entity_poly.pdbx_strand_id
1 'polypeptide(L)'
;DYTDVENAIKANTKAIVCTHCSNLTGNVIDISKIGEICRRHDILFILDASQSAGIFDIDMEKQNIDVVCFTGHKSLYGPQGTGGICIKKGINIAPLKVGGSGIKTFEKTAPNSMPEHIEAGTVNSHSIAGLKAGLEFIQETGISKIREKENMLVKLFYDNIKDIKNIKIYGDFSVKERGPIVSVNLGNYSSSSVSDELFERFEIATRSGGHCAP
;
A
#
# COMPACT_ATOMS: atom_id res chain seq x y z
N ASP A 1 13.28 4.77 -14.38
CA ASP A 1 12.46 5.13 -15.55
C ASP A 1 11.59 3.94 -15.96
N TYR A 2 10.41 4.19 -16.57
CA TYR A 2 9.51 3.12 -17.02
C TYR A 2 10.09 2.34 -18.20
N THR A 3 10.92 2.96 -19.00
CA THR A 3 11.70 2.30 -20.04
C THR A 3 12.67 1.26 -19.48
N ASP A 4 13.26 1.52 -18.32
CA ASP A 4 14.14 0.56 -17.65
C ASP A 4 13.34 -0.66 -17.16
N VAL A 5 12.10 -0.45 -16.70
CA VAL A 5 11.21 -1.55 -16.32
C VAL A 5 10.91 -2.44 -17.53
N GLU A 6 10.58 -1.83 -18.67
CA GLU A 6 10.30 -2.56 -19.91
C GLU A 6 11.52 -3.31 -20.42
N ASN A 7 12.69 -2.69 -20.41
CA ASN A 7 13.97 -3.29 -20.82
C ASN A 7 14.41 -4.45 -19.91
N ALA A 8 13.95 -4.48 -18.66
CA ALA A 8 14.27 -5.57 -17.73
C ALA A 8 13.43 -6.85 -17.98
N ILE A 9 12.39 -6.78 -18.80
CA ILE A 9 11.52 -7.91 -19.13
C ILE A 9 12.30 -8.93 -19.97
N LYS A 10 12.24 -10.19 -19.56
CA LYS A 10 12.88 -11.34 -20.25
C LYS A 10 11.81 -12.31 -20.72
N ALA A 11 12.19 -13.22 -21.62
CA ALA A 11 11.30 -14.26 -22.16
C ALA A 11 10.63 -15.15 -21.07
N ASN A 12 11.23 -15.28 -19.90
CA ASN A 12 10.69 -16.02 -18.78
C ASN A 12 10.02 -15.13 -17.70
N THR A 13 9.89 -13.83 -17.90
CA THR A 13 9.16 -12.94 -17.00
C THR A 13 7.68 -13.30 -17.03
N LYS A 14 7.06 -13.49 -15.86
CA LYS A 14 5.65 -13.87 -15.72
C LYS A 14 4.80 -12.77 -15.09
N ALA A 15 5.40 -11.91 -14.29
CA ALA A 15 4.70 -10.84 -13.61
C ALA A 15 5.65 -9.69 -13.29
N ILE A 16 5.07 -8.49 -13.16
CA ILE A 16 5.68 -7.36 -12.47
C ILE A 16 4.93 -7.16 -11.16
N VAL A 17 5.67 -7.12 -10.06
CA VAL A 17 5.15 -6.79 -8.73
C VAL A 17 5.75 -5.44 -8.33
N CYS A 18 4.92 -4.46 -8.05
CA CYS A 18 5.42 -3.17 -7.58
C CYS A 18 4.52 -2.54 -6.51
N THR A 19 5.13 -1.77 -5.64
CA THR A 19 4.43 -0.92 -4.67
C THR A 19 3.94 0.35 -5.37
N HIS A 20 2.67 0.73 -5.15
CA HIS A 20 2.11 1.97 -5.71
C HIS A 20 2.71 3.22 -5.07
N CYS A 21 2.85 3.23 -3.75
CA CYS A 21 3.35 4.36 -2.98
C CYS A 21 4.39 3.89 -1.97
N SER A 22 5.53 4.56 -1.95
CA SER A 22 6.60 4.25 -1.00
C SER A 22 6.18 4.59 0.43
N ASN A 23 6.35 3.63 1.34
CA ASN A 23 6.13 3.80 2.77
C ASN A 23 7.22 4.65 3.47
N LEU A 24 8.30 4.96 2.78
CA LEU A 24 9.43 5.75 3.30
C LEU A 24 9.44 7.15 2.69
N THR A 25 9.41 7.27 1.38
CA THR A 25 9.57 8.54 0.69
C THR A 25 8.25 9.21 0.33
N GLY A 26 7.14 8.47 0.32
CA GLY A 26 5.86 8.96 -0.19
C GLY A 26 5.81 9.12 -1.72
N ASN A 27 6.88 8.72 -2.43
CA ASN A 27 6.87 8.75 -3.90
C ASN A 27 5.86 7.75 -4.45
N VAL A 28 5.18 8.12 -5.51
CA VAL A 28 4.12 7.35 -6.17
C VAL A 28 4.59 6.91 -7.54
N ILE A 29 4.30 5.67 -7.89
CA ILE A 29 4.55 5.10 -9.21
C ILE A 29 3.31 5.29 -10.08
N ASP A 30 3.48 5.69 -11.33
CA ASP A 30 2.41 5.70 -12.33
C ASP A 30 2.06 4.26 -12.72
N ILE A 31 1.05 3.72 -12.02
CA ILE A 31 0.60 2.33 -12.20
C ILE A 31 -0.06 2.10 -13.56
N SER A 32 -0.59 3.16 -14.20
CA SER A 32 -1.14 3.04 -15.54
C SER A 32 -0.05 2.69 -16.56
N LYS A 33 1.12 3.33 -16.45
CA LYS A 33 2.28 3.00 -17.31
C LYS A 33 2.79 1.58 -17.08
N ILE A 34 2.86 1.12 -15.83
CA ILE A 34 3.25 -0.27 -15.54
C ILE A 34 2.23 -1.24 -16.11
N GLY A 35 0.93 -0.98 -15.92
CA GLY A 35 -0.13 -1.81 -16.47
C GLY A 35 -0.12 -1.89 -18.00
N GLU A 36 0.18 -0.76 -18.69
CA GLU A 36 0.35 -0.75 -20.14
C GLU A 36 1.56 -1.60 -20.59
N ILE A 37 2.68 -1.52 -19.87
CA ILE A 37 3.86 -2.37 -20.14
C ILE A 37 3.48 -3.84 -19.96
N CYS A 38 2.87 -4.22 -18.85
CA CYS A 38 2.45 -5.59 -18.58
C CYS A 38 1.52 -6.13 -19.67
N ARG A 39 0.55 -5.33 -20.09
CA ARG A 39 -0.41 -5.68 -21.15
C ARG A 39 0.28 -5.91 -22.51
N ARG A 40 1.26 -5.05 -22.87
CA ARG A 40 2.01 -5.22 -24.14
C ARG A 40 2.83 -6.51 -24.20
N HIS A 41 3.32 -6.95 -23.05
CA HIS A 41 4.18 -8.12 -22.91
C HIS A 41 3.46 -9.40 -22.48
N ASP A 42 2.13 -9.35 -22.31
CA ASP A 42 1.29 -10.48 -21.84
C ASP A 42 1.81 -11.08 -20.52
N ILE A 43 2.14 -10.21 -19.57
CA ILE A 43 2.60 -10.59 -18.23
C ILE A 43 1.66 -9.99 -17.17
N LEU A 44 1.59 -10.63 -16.00
CA LEU A 44 0.71 -10.19 -14.92
C LEU A 44 1.21 -8.91 -14.24
N PHE A 45 0.28 -8.03 -13.89
CA PHE A 45 0.56 -6.88 -13.04
C PHE A 45 -0.03 -7.09 -11.64
N ILE A 46 0.85 -7.19 -10.63
CA ILE A 46 0.49 -7.34 -9.22
C ILE A 46 0.86 -6.05 -8.49
N LEU A 47 -0.14 -5.35 -7.98
CA LEU A 47 0.01 -4.08 -7.29
C LEU A 47 -0.03 -4.26 -5.77
N ASP A 48 1.01 -3.81 -5.08
CA ASP A 48 0.96 -3.58 -3.64
C ASP A 48 0.39 -2.18 -3.36
N ALA A 49 -0.85 -2.14 -2.95
CA ALA A 49 -1.59 -0.93 -2.60
C ALA A 49 -1.61 -0.67 -1.08
N SER A 50 -0.72 -1.28 -0.30
CA SER A 50 -0.71 -1.15 1.17
C SER A 50 -0.55 0.28 1.68
N GLN A 51 0.01 1.18 0.89
CA GLN A 51 0.15 2.61 1.23
C GLN A 51 -0.77 3.51 0.41
N SER A 52 -1.52 2.97 -0.53
CA SER A 52 -2.28 3.77 -1.50
C SER A 52 -3.78 3.48 -1.50
N ALA A 53 -4.21 2.29 -1.07
CA ALA A 53 -5.62 1.98 -0.91
C ALA A 53 -6.26 2.92 0.13
N GLY A 54 -7.35 3.58 -0.25
CA GLY A 54 -8.03 4.60 0.56
C GLY A 54 -7.52 6.04 0.36
N ILE A 55 -6.40 6.23 -0.37
CA ILE A 55 -5.82 7.54 -0.67
C ILE A 55 -5.92 7.86 -2.17
N PHE A 56 -5.52 6.90 -3.01
CA PHE A 56 -5.50 7.05 -4.46
C PHE A 56 -6.62 6.26 -5.10
N ASP A 57 -7.09 6.75 -6.23
CA ASP A 57 -8.04 6.02 -7.06
C ASP A 57 -7.31 4.87 -7.77
N ILE A 58 -7.78 3.65 -7.54
CA ILE A 58 -7.22 2.42 -8.13
C ILE A 58 -8.35 1.71 -8.86
N ASP A 59 -8.25 1.68 -10.18
CA ASP A 59 -9.20 1.02 -11.07
C ASP A 59 -8.47 -0.10 -11.82
N MET A 60 -8.75 -1.34 -11.44
CA MET A 60 -8.05 -2.51 -12.00
C MET A 60 -8.22 -2.64 -13.51
N GLU A 61 -9.38 -2.26 -14.05
CA GLU A 61 -9.66 -2.38 -15.49
C GLU A 61 -8.94 -1.30 -16.28
N LYS A 62 -9.10 -0.02 -15.88
CA LYS A 62 -8.49 1.11 -16.58
C LYS A 62 -6.96 1.09 -16.51
N GLN A 63 -6.41 0.62 -15.40
CA GLN A 63 -4.97 0.60 -15.15
C GLN A 63 -4.31 -0.74 -15.48
N ASN A 64 -5.07 -1.68 -16.08
CA ASN A 64 -4.61 -3.02 -16.48
C ASN A 64 -3.94 -3.79 -15.32
N ILE A 65 -4.52 -3.71 -14.12
CA ILE A 65 -4.02 -4.41 -12.94
C ILE A 65 -4.71 -5.77 -12.85
N ASP A 66 -3.93 -6.82 -12.66
CA ASP A 66 -4.46 -8.18 -12.56
C ASP A 66 -4.71 -8.60 -11.12
N VAL A 67 -3.87 -8.11 -10.20
CA VAL A 67 -3.99 -8.41 -8.76
C VAL A 67 -3.66 -7.15 -7.96
N VAL A 68 -4.54 -6.81 -7.01
CA VAL A 68 -4.29 -5.75 -6.00
C VAL A 68 -4.20 -6.38 -4.63
N CYS A 69 -3.11 -6.14 -3.93
CA CYS A 69 -2.92 -6.50 -2.52
C CYS A 69 -2.99 -5.25 -1.64
N PHE A 70 -3.70 -5.31 -0.51
CA PHE A 70 -3.83 -4.17 0.38
C PHE A 70 -3.88 -4.57 1.86
N THR A 71 -3.54 -3.64 2.75
CA THR A 71 -3.72 -3.76 4.19
C THR A 71 -4.91 -2.93 4.64
N GLY A 72 -5.71 -3.43 5.58
CA GLY A 72 -6.88 -2.71 6.07
C GLY A 72 -6.58 -1.68 7.17
N HIS A 73 -5.47 -1.84 7.89
CA HIS A 73 -5.15 -1.04 9.09
C HIS A 73 -4.39 0.27 8.84
N LYS A 74 -4.21 0.66 7.58
CA LYS A 74 -3.61 1.94 7.19
C LYS A 74 -4.72 2.90 6.75
N SER A 75 -4.63 3.44 5.55
CA SER A 75 -5.56 4.44 5.04
C SER A 75 -6.97 3.92 4.70
N LEU A 76 -7.23 2.63 4.93
CA LEU A 76 -8.58 2.08 4.93
C LEU A 76 -9.26 2.14 6.31
N TYR A 77 -8.59 2.68 7.34
CA TYR A 77 -9.11 2.89 8.69
C TYR A 77 -9.62 1.64 9.41
N GLY A 78 -9.27 0.45 8.94
CA GLY A 78 -9.65 -0.81 9.55
C GLY A 78 -8.73 -1.24 10.69
N PRO A 79 -9.13 -2.24 11.49
CA PRO A 79 -8.31 -2.82 12.55
C PRO A 79 -7.06 -3.52 12.01
N GLN A 80 -6.06 -3.68 12.88
CA GLN A 80 -4.91 -4.53 12.62
C GLN A 80 -5.34 -5.97 12.31
N GLY A 81 -4.55 -6.66 11.48
CA GLY A 81 -4.87 -8.03 11.05
C GLY A 81 -5.94 -8.11 9.94
N THR A 82 -6.33 -6.97 9.37
CA THR A 82 -7.17 -6.90 8.17
C THR A 82 -6.35 -6.57 6.93
N GLY A 83 -6.82 -7.04 5.81
CA GLY A 83 -6.28 -6.81 4.49
C GLY A 83 -6.99 -7.69 3.48
N GLY A 84 -6.57 -7.64 2.25
CA GLY A 84 -7.20 -8.42 1.21
C GLY A 84 -6.41 -8.44 -0.09
N ILE A 85 -6.90 -9.28 -0.97
CA ILE A 85 -6.42 -9.40 -2.34
C ILE A 85 -7.63 -9.36 -3.29
N CYS A 86 -7.57 -8.47 -4.27
CA CYS A 86 -8.51 -8.45 -5.39
C CYS A 86 -7.84 -9.08 -6.59
N ILE A 87 -8.49 -10.07 -7.19
CA ILE A 87 -7.93 -10.87 -8.30
C ILE A 87 -8.87 -10.76 -9.49
N LYS A 88 -8.33 -10.42 -10.65
CA LYS A 88 -9.07 -10.42 -11.91
C LYS A 88 -9.57 -11.81 -12.25
N LYS A 89 -10.82 -11.87 -12.73
CA LYS A 89 -11.44 -13.15 -13.11
C LYS A 89 -10.59 -13.90 -14.14
N GLY A 90 -10.38 -15.19 -13.90
CA GLY A 90 -9.63 -16.07 -14.79
C GLY A 90 -8.17 -16.28 -14.36
N ILE A 91 -7.68 -15.54 -13.36
CA ILE A 91 -6.35 -15.76 -12.80
C ILE A 91 -6.44 -16.82 -11.69
N ASN A 92 -5.63 -17.87 -11.81
CA ASN A 92 -5.52 -18.92 -10.81
C ASN A 92 -4.32 -18.65 -9.91
N ILE A 93 -4.57 -18.60 -8.60
CA ILE A 93 -3.54 -18.44 -7.57
C ILE A 93 -3.55 -19.70 -6.71
N ALA A 94 -2.40 -20.34 -6.56
CA ALA A 94 -2.26 -21.47 -5.64
C ALA A 94 -2.32 -20.98 -4.19
N PRO A 95 -3.00 -21.71 -3.29
CA PRO A 95 -3.05 -21.34 -1.88
C PRO A 95 -1.66 -21.48 -1.25
N LEU A 96 -1.20 -20.43 -0.56
CA LEU A 96 0.05 -20.47 0.21
C LEU A 96 -0.12 -21.27 1.51
N LYS A 97 -1.30 -21.18 2.10
CA LYS A 97 -1.68 -21.92 3.32
C LYS A 97 -3.00 -22.63 3.08
N VAL A 98 -3.11 -23.83 3.57
CA VAL A 98 -4.35 -24.63 3.54
C VAL A 98 -4.80 -24.93 4.95
N GLY A 99 -6.11 -25.00 5.16
CA GLY A 99 -6.71 -25.29 6.46
C GLY A 99 -8.22 -25.42 6.34
N GLY A 100 -8.89 -25.62 7.48
CA GLY A 100 -10.35 -25.71 7.51
C GLY A 100 -10.99 -24.43 6.98
N SER A 101 -11.78 -24.55 5.93
CA SER A 101 -12.51 -23.44 5.29
C SER A 101 -13.97 -23.30 5.74
N GLY A 102 -14.43 -24.21 6.64
CA GLY A 102 -15.82 -24.28 7.06
C GLY A 102 -16.78 -24.94 6.07
N ILE A 103 -16.29 -25.27 4.86
CA ILE A 103 -17.03 -25.98 3.83
C ILE A 103 -16.26 -27.23 3.41
N LYS A 104 -17.00 -28.24 2.87
CA LYS A 104 -16.42 -29.48 2.34
C LYS A 104 -15.49 -30.21 3.34
N THR A 105 -15.92 -30.36 4.56
CA THR A 105 -15.16 -30.84 5.74
C THR A 105 -14.45 -32.17 5.51
N PHE A 106 -14.96 -33.05 4.64
CA PHE A 106 -14.39 -34.37 4.35
C PHE A 106 -13.44 -34.39 3.15
N GLU A 107 -13.26 -33.28 2.44
CA GLU A 107 -12.30 -33.21 1.34
C GLU A 107 -10.88 -33.02 1.89
N LYS A 108 -9.89 -33.70 1.27
CA LYS A 108 -8.48 -33.64 1.67
C LYS A 108 -7.74 -32.44 1.05
N THR A 109 -8.36 -31.71 0.16
CA THR A 109 -7.80 -30.56 -0.57
C THR A 109 -8.60 -29.31 -0.27
N ALA A 110 -7.96 -28.14 -0.43
CA ALA A 110 -8.66 -26.87 -0.35
C ALA A 110 -9.79 -26.80 -1.40
N PRO A 111 -10.92 -26.14 -1.09
CA PRO A 111 -11.97 -25.92 -2.08
C PRO A 111 -11.44 -25.20 -3.32
N ASN A 112 -11.99 -25.47 -4.49
CA ASN A 112 -11.64 -24.76 -5.72
C ASN A 112 -12.40 -23.43 -5.90
N SER A 113 -13.39 -23.19 -5.04
CA SER A 113 -14.17 -21.94 -5.07
C SER A 113 -13.42 -20.81 -4.40
N MET A 114 -13.46 -19.63 -4.98
CA MET A 114 -12.99 -18.39 -4.34
C MET A 114 -14.13 -17.81 -3.48
N PRO A 115 -13.85 -17.21 -2.31
CA PRO A 115 -12.53 -16.96 -1.73
C PRO A 115 -11.93 -18.14 -0.94
N GLU A 116 -12.69 -19.21 -0.66
CA GLU A 116 -12.30 -20.29 0.25
C GLU A 116 -11.04 -21.04 -0.19
N HIS A 117 -10.72 -20.98 -1.49
CA HIS A 117 -9.50 -21.60 -2.04
C HIS A 117 -8.22 -21.03 -1.41
N ILE A 118 -8.21 -19.73 -1.10
CA ILE A 118 -7.03 -19.03 -0.54
C ILE A 118 -7.23 -18.59 0.91
N GLU A 119 -8.42 -18.79 1.48
CA GLU A 119 -8.72 -18.52 2.89
C GLU A 119 -8.49 -19.78 3.72
N ALA A 120 -7.58 -19.73 4.69
CA ALA A 120 -7.27 -20.83 5.56
C ALA A 120 -7.69 -20.54 7.02
N GLY A 121 -8.58 -21.36 7.57
CA GLY A 121 -9.06 -21.22 8.94
C GLY A 121 -10.29 -20.32 9.07
N THR A 122 -10.70 -20.08 10.32
CA THR A 122 -11.85 -19.22 10.64
C THR A 122 -11.52 -17.78 10.33
N VAL A 123 -12.37 -17.16 9.51
CA VAL A 123 -12.23 -15.75 9.10
C VAL A 123 -12.39 -14.82 10.31
N ASN A 124 -11.57 -13.78 10.40
CA ASN A 124 -11.62 -12.76 11.44
C ASN A 124 -12.79 -11.79 11.21
N SER A 125 -14.02 -12.27 11.44
CA SER A 125 -15.26 -11.55 11.16
C SER A 125 -15.37 -10.22 11.91
N HIS A 126 -14.87 -10.16 13.16
CA HIS A 126 -14.91 -8.92 13.96
C HIS A 126 -14.08 -7.80 13.33
N SER A 127 -12.85 -8.11 12.95
CA SER A 127 -11.99 -7.11 12.31
C SER A 127 -12.45 -6.76 10.91
N ILE A 128 -13.06 -7.70 10.17
CA ILE A 128 -13.66 -7.41 8.86
C ILE A 128 -14.87 -6.46 9.01
N ALA A 129 -15.68 -6.64 10.05
CA ALA A 129 -16.75 -5.69 10.35
C ALA A 129 -16.20 -4.29 10.69
N GLY A 130 -15.09 -4.21 11.40
CA GLY A 130 -14.37 -2.95 11.65
C GLY A 130 -13.82 -2.32 10.38
N LEU A 131 -13.24 -3.13 9.47
CA LEU A 131 -12.79 -2.64 8.16
C LEU A 131 -13.96 -2.11 7.32
N LYS A 132 -15.11 -2.77 7.36
CA LYS A 132 -16.33 -2.28 6.71
C LYS A 132 -16.67 -0.86 7.18
N ALA A 133 -16.67 -0.60 8.50
CA ALA A 133 -16.94 0.73 9.03
C ALA A 133 -15.93 1.78 8.54
N GLY A 134 -14.63 1.41 8.43
CA GLY A 134 -13.61 2.27 7.83
C GLY A 134 -13.88 2.60 6.38
N LEU A 135 -14.31 1.61 5.59
CA LEU A 135 -14.68 1.82 4.18
C LEU A 135 -15.94 2.69 4.03
N GLU A 136 -16.93 2.51 4.88
CA GLU A 136 -18.14 3.36 4.93
C GLU A 136 -17.76 4.81 5.25
N PHE A 137 -16.89 5.05 6.23
CA PHE A 137 -16.35 6.38 6.52
C PHE A 137 -15.66 7.03 5.32
N ILE A 138 -14.82 6.27 4.58
CA ILE A 138 -14.17 6.76 3.36
C ILE A 138 -15.20 7.11 2.29
N GLN A 139 -16.20 6.27 2.12
CA GLN A 139 -17.26 6.47 1.14
C GLN A 139 -18.10 7.71 1.45
N GLU A 140 -18.47 7.94 2.71
CA GLU A 140 -19.22 9.10 3.18
C GLU A 140 -18.40 10.40 3.10
N THR A 141 -17.13 10.34 3.50
CA THR A 141 -16.24 11.51 3.50
C THR A 141 -15.79 11.87 2.09
N GLY A 142 -15.50 10.86 1.28
CA GLY A 142 -14.92 10.98 -0.06
C GLY A 142 -13.40 10.99 -0.04
N ILE A 143 -12.78 10.11 -0.85
CA ILE A 143 -11.32 9.99 -1.00
C ILE A 143 -10.68 11.35 -1.31
N SER A 144 -11.30 12.14 -2.18
CA SER A 144 -10.77 13.46 -2.59
C SER A 144 -10.61 14.42 -1.42
N LYS A 145 -11.58 14.46 -0.48
CA LYS A 145 -11.49 15.31 0.72
C LYS A 145 -10.43 14.85 1.70
N ILE A 146 -10.33 13.51 1.90
CA ILE A 146 -9.29 12.92 2.75
C ILE A 146 -7.93 13.33 2.20
N ARG A 147 -7.72 13.12 0.91
CA ARG A 147 -6.48 13.42 0.21
C ARG A 147 -6.12 14.90 0.21
N GLU A 148 -7.11 15.79 0.02
CA GLU A 148 -6.90 17.24 0.10
C GLU A 148 -6.37 17.64 1.48
N LYS A 149 -6.96 17.09 2.56
CA LYS A 149 -6.51 17.31 3.93
C LYS A 149 -5.09 16.80 4.17
N GLU A 150 -4.78 15.59 3.72
CA GLU A 150 -3.45 14.99 3.85
C GLU A 150 -2.39 15.79 3.09
N ASN A 151 -2.66 16.16 1.85
CA ASN A 151 -1.76 16.96 1.02
C ASN A 151 -1.51 18.35 1.65
N MET A 152 -2.53 18.98 2.21
CA MET A 152 -2.41 20.25 2.92
C MET A 152 -1.46 20.11 4.13
N LEU A 153 -1.61 19.04 4.91
CA LEU A 153 -0.77 18.79 6.08
C LEU A 153 0.68 18.47 5.69
N VAL A 154 0.89 17.65 4.67
CA VAL A 154 2.23 17.37 4.12
C VAL A 154 2.90 18.65 3.66
N LYS A 155 2.20 19.46 2.90
CA LYS A 155 2.74 20.74 2.40
C LYS A 155 3.07 21.70 3.55
N LEU A 156 2.16 21.83 4.51
CA LEU A 156 2.37 22.67 5.69
C LEU A 156 3.64 22.24 6.45
N PHE A 157 3.78 20.95 6.72
CA PHE A 157 4.95 20.42 7.41
C PHE A 157 6.22 20.64 6.61
N TYR A 158 6.24 20.22 5.33
CA TYR A 158 7.40 20.38 4.46
C TYR A 158 7.87 21.84 4.32
N ASP A 159 6.95 22.77 4.07
CA ASP A 159 7.28 24.19 3.90
C ASP A 159 7.88 24.81 5.16
N ASN A 160 7.51 24.32 6.35
CA ASN A 160 8.05 24.82 7.61
C ASN A 160 9.41 24.20 8.00
N ILE A 161 9.76 23.04 7.45
CA ILE A 161 11.01 22.37 7.84
C ILE A 161 12.11 22.40 6.78
N LYS A 162 11.77 22.61 5.49
CA LYS A 162 12.71 22.45 4.36
C LYS A 162 13.97 23.32 4.44
N ASP A 163 13.87 24.46 5.10
CA ASP A 163 14.97 25.43 5.24
C ASP A 163 15.72 25.32 6.59
N ILE A 164 15.36 24.34 7.43
CA ILE A 164 16.05 24.11 8.71
C ILE A 164 17.45 23.58 8.43
N LYS A 165 18.45 24.22 9.05
CA LYS A 165 19.85 23.82 8.91
C LYS A 165 20.04 22.36 9.37
N ASN A 166 20.77 21.59 8.58
CA ASN A 166 21.10 20.18 8.85
C ASN A 166 19.91 19.21 8.82
N ILE A 167 18.76 19.61 8.31
CA ILE A 167 17.67 18.66 8.02
C ILE A 167 17.94 17.99 6.66
N LYS A 168 17.70 16.70 6.57
CA LYS A 168 17.64 15.95 5.32
C LYS A 168 16.23 15.40 5.15
N ILE A 169 15.56 15.80 4.09
CA ILE A 169 14.20 15.36 3.77
C ILE A 169 14.28 14.37 2.60
N TYR A 170 13.55 13.27 2.69
CA TYR A 170 13.56 12.19 1.70
C TYR A 170 12.29 12.21 0.86
N GLY A 171 12.45 11.89 -0.42
CA GLY A 171 11.37 11.86 -1.40
C GLY A 171 11.33 13.10 -2.28
N ASP A 172 10.53 13.03 -3.34
CA ASP A 172 10.34 14.13 -4.29
C ASP A 172 9.11 14.95 -3.89
N PHE A 173 9.32 16.21 -3.54
CA PHE A 173 8.27 17.17 -3.18
C PHE A 173 7.93 18.13 -4.33
N SER A 174 8.58 17.99 -5.48
CA SER A 174 8.26 18.77 -6.70
C SER A 174 7.08 18.17 -7.47
N VAL A 175 6.74 16.91 -7.21
CA VAL A 175 5.65 16.20 -7.90
C VAL A 175 4.28 16.54 -7.29
N LYS A 176 3.25 16.54 -8.15
CA LYS A 176 1.87 16.79 -7.72
C LYS A 176 1.29 15.65 -6.89
N GLU A 177 1.65 14.41 -7.25
CA GLU A 177 1.08 13.21 -6.66
C GLU A 177 2.11 12.55 -5.74
N ARG A 178 1.77 12.48 -4.46
CA ARG A 178 2.59 11.79 -3.45
C ARG A 178 1.73 11.27 -2.31
N GLY A 179 2.25 10.27 -1.58
CA GLY A 179 1.65 9.78 -0.34
C GLY A 179 1.84 10.77 0.82
N PRO A 180 0.99 10.70 1.85
CA PRO A 180 1.01 11.60 3.01
C PRO A 180 2.14 11.24 4.01
N ILE A 181 3.36 11.16 3.51
CA ILE A 181 4.55 10.75 4.26
C ILE A 181 5.63 11.80 4.09
N VAL A 182 6.25 12.20 5.21
CA VAL A 182 7.44 13.05 5.21
C VAL A 182 8.49 12.38 6.11
N SER A 183 9.56 11.89 5.51
CA SER A 183 10.69 11.27 6.21
C SER A 183 11.85 12.23 6.28
N VAL A 184 12.42 12.36 7.48
CA VAL A 184 13.48 13.31 7.76
C VAL A 184 14.58 12.72 8.63
N ASN A 185 15.80 13.22 8.45
CA ASN A 185 16.89 13.07 9.42
C ASN A 185 17.38 14.45 9.86
N LEU A 186 17.78 14.56 11.11
CA LEU A 186 18.37 15.77 11.70
C LEU A 186 19.85 15.53 11.96
N GLY A 187 20.70 16.12 11.13
CA GLY A 187 22.16 16.01 11.26
C GLY A 187 22.61 14.55 11.47
N ASN A 188 23.40 14.33 12.51
CA ASN A 188 23.93 13.02 12.89
C ASN A 188 23.16 12.36 14.06
N TYR A 189 22.02 12.92 14.46
CA TYR A 189 21.21 12.30 15.53
C TYR A 189 20.58 11.00 15.06
N SER A 190 20.49 10.02 15.97
CA SER A 190 19.77 8.79 15.64
C SER A 190 18.28 9.07 15.50
N SER A 191 17.60 8.39 14.57
CA SER A 191 16.17 8.56 14.35
C SER A 191 15.34 8.21 15.58
N SER A 192 15.79 7.25 16.41
CA SER A 192 15.14 6.91 17.67
C SER A 192 15.25 8.05 18.69
N SER A 193 16.45 8.60 18.90
CA SER A 193 16.62 9.72 19.83
C SER A 193 15.78 10.93 19.45
N VAL A 194 15.67 11.24 18.15
CA VAL A 194 14.80 12.33 17.66
C VAL A 194 13.32 12.02 17.92
N SER A 195 12.89 10.79 17.65
CA SER A 195 11.52 10.36 17.89
C SER A 195 11.14 10.44 19.37
N ASP A 196 12.03 9.98 20.25
CA ASP A 196 11.83 10.00 21.70
C ASP A 196 11.74 11.44 22.23
N GLU A 197 12.65 12.32 21.82
CA GLU A 197 12.65 13.74 22.20
C GLU A 197 11.38 14.47 21.71
N LEU A 198 10.93 14.19 20.48
CA LEU A 198 9.69 14.75 19.93
C LEU A 198 8.46 14.32 20.73
N PHE A 199 8.45 13.06 21.13
CA PHE A 199 7.33 12.52 21.92
C PHE A 199 7.34 13.04 23.36
N GLU A 200 8.48 12.97 24.05
CA GLU A 200 8.58 13.34 25.47
C GLU A 200 8.38 14.84 25.73
N ARG A 201 8.86 15.69 24.83
CA ARG A 201 8.79 17.16 25.01
C ARG A 201 7.64 17.84 24.34
N PHE A 202 7.14 17.28 23.26
CA PHE A 202 6.16 17.94 22.38
C PHE A 202 4.93 17.07 22.09
N GLU A 203 4.86 15.86 22.62
CA GLU A 203 3.79 14.88 22.35
C GLU A 203 3.60 14.58 20.84
N ILE A 204 4.68 14.73 20.05
CA ILE A 204 4.67 14.48 18.63
C ILE A 204 5.10 13.02 18.38
N ALA A 205 4.13 12.17 18.02
CA ALA A 205 4.39 10.78 17.69
C ALA A 205 4.98 10.66 16.27
N THR A 206 6.17 10.06 16.18
CA THR A 206 6.84 9.75 14.91
C THR A 206 7.29 8.30 14.90
N ARG A 207 7.61 7.77 13.74
CA ARG A 207 8.17 6.44 13.60
C ARG A 207 9.66 6.53 13.25
N SER A 208 10.52 5.96 14.10
CA SER A 208 11.96 5.85 13.84
C SER A 208 12.33 4.56 13.11
N GLY A 209 13.56 4.48 12.59
CA GLY A 209 14.17 3.28 12.00
C GLY A 209 13.98 3.12 10.50
N GLY A 210 14.24 1.91 10.00
CA GLY A 210 14.28 1.60 8.56
C GLY A 210 12.93 1.41 7.88
N HIS A 211 11.81 1.48 8.58
CA HIS A 211 10.43 1.44 8.03
C HIS A 211 10.15 0.25 7.11
N CYS A 212 10.72 -0.93 7.37
CA CYS A 212 10.62 -2.10 6.49
C CYS A 212 11.17 -1.86 5.06
N ALA A 213 12.10 -0.89 4.92
CA ALA A 213 12.73 -0.51 3.65
C ALA A 213 14.26 -0.45 3.88
N PRO A 214 14.93 -1.63 3.96
CA PRO A 214 16.36 -1.76 4.26
C PRO A 214 17.25 -1.16 3.19
#